data_f828f5fb08622a6bc4986cd5d7454167
#
_entry.id   f828f5fb08622a6bc4986cd5d7454167
#
_cell.length_a   1.000
_cell.length_b   1.000
_cell.length_c   1.000
_cell.angle_alpha   90.00
_cell.angle_beta   90.00
_cell.angle_gamma   90.00
#
_symmetry.space_group_name_H-M   'P 1'
#
loop_
_entity.id
_entity.type
_entity.pdbx_description
1 polymer ?
#
loop_
_entity_poly.entity_id
_entity_poly.type
_entity_poly.pdbx_seq_one_letter_code
_entity_poly.pdbx_strand_id
1 'polypeptide(L)'
;MKASDLFVKALENEGVEYIFGIPGEENLDLLDSLRGSKIKFILTRHEQAAAFMAATYGRLTGKAGVCLATLGPGATNLVTAIAYAQLGAMPMVVITGQKPIKAGLQGKFQILDIVRMMEPLVKDSDQIVYGRQIPALVRGAFRIAEEERPGAVHLELPEDIAREEVEDESVFPRQTIHRVFASDRAIEKAVKVIKAAKRPLLLVGAGANRKRIRKPLSDFVNKTGIMFFNTQMGKGVLSGDDSHFIGTAAFSSKDYVHEAIKAADLIINVGHDIIEKPPFIMRGNEQKVIHVNFHSAQIKDIYYPQVEVVGNISNTMDRINEALDECYACNRDWIKPIREKTRAAIHSLDDDTSFPMLPQRVVSDVRKVLDDDGIVSLDNGMFKLWFARHYHTHQPNTLLLDNALATMGAGLPAAMTCALMYPDRQVVAVCGDGGFMMNSQELETAVRLKLNLITIIFNDSGYGMIKWKQAGQELPDFALDFNNPD
;
A
#
# COMPACT_ATOMS: atom_id res chain seq x y z
N MET A 1 38.12 7.22 0.81
CA MET A 1 36.99 7.03 1.76
C MET A 1 36.56 5.58 1.73
N LYS A 2 35.93 5.08 2.78
CA LYS A 2 35.33 3.73 2.72
C LYS A 2 34.15 3.68 1.73
N ALA A 3 33.93 2.53 1.10
CA ALA A 3 32.76 2.33 0.25
C ALA A 3 31.44 2.48 1.02
N SER A 4 31.41 2.14 2.32
CA SER A 4 30.26 2.41 3.19
C SER A 4 29.98 3.92 3.38
N ASP A 5 31.01 4.78 3.41
CA ASP A 5 30.82 6.24 3.45
C ASP A 5 30.20 6.74 2.15
N LEU A 6 30.65 6.21 1.00
CA LEU A 6 30.08 6.50 -0.31
C LEU A 6 28.63 6.03 -0.41
N PHE A 7 28.30 4.87 0.16
CA PHE A 7 26.94 4.34 0.22
C PHE A 7 26.02 5.27 1.01
N VAL A 8 26.45 5.72 2.20
CA VAL A 8 25.68 6.69 3.01
C VAL A 8 25.52 8.01 2.28
N LYS A 9 26.60 8.54 1.65
CA LYS A 9 26.54 9.73 0.80
C LYS A 9 25.52 9.60 -0.33
N ALA A 10 25.44 8.43 -0.95
CA ALA A 10 24.45 8.14 -2.00
C ALA A 10 23.02 8.10 -1.42
N LEU A 11 22.79 7.47 -0.25
CA LEU A 11 21.49 7.48 0.43
C LEU A 11 21.04 8.89 0.84
N GLU A 12 21.94 9.71 1.36
CA GLU A 12 21.65 11.12 1.69
C GLU A 12 21.24 11.92 0.43
N ASN A 13 21.91 11.70 -0.69
CA ASN A 13 21.58 12.34 -1.96
C ASN A 13 20.20 11.91 -2.50
N GLU A 14 19.75 10.68 -2.22
CA GLU A 14 18.38 10.23 -2.51
C GLU A 14 17.34 10.85 -1.57
N GLY A 15 17.78 11.51 -0.50
CA GLY A 15 16.93 12.15 0.50
C GLY A 15 16.35 11.19 1.50
N VAL A 16 17.10 10.13 1.86
CA VAL A 16 16.76 9.20 2.92
C VAL A 16 16.81 9.91 4.27
N GLU A 17 15.70 9.86 4.99
CA GLU A 17 15.58 10.46 6.33
C GLU A 17 15.67 9.40 7.44
N TYR A 18 15.17 8.19 7.16
CA TYR A 18 15.10 7.08 8.10
C TYR A 18 15.58 5.79 7.45
N ILE A 19 16.30 4.98 8.23
CA ILE A 19 16.54 3.56 7.97
C ILE A 19 15.95 2.78 9.13
N PHE A 20 15.06 1.85 8.85
CA PHE A 20 14.43 0.97 9.84
C PHE A 20 15.17 -0.37 9.82
N GLY A 21 15.55 -0.93 10.97
CA GLY A 21 16.28 -2.18 10.92
C GLY A 21 16.82 -2.72 12.22
N ILE A 22 17.49 -3.85 12.09
CA ILE A 22 18.31 -4.47 13.13
C ILE A 22 19.74 -4.61 12.61
N PRO A 23 20.74 -4.10 13.34
CA PRO A 23 22.13 -4.23 12.94
C PRO A 23 22.63 -5.69 13.12
N GLY A 24 23.60 -6.07 12.31
CA GLY A 24 24.36 -7.31 12.44
C GLY A 24 25.83 -7.11 12.20
N GLU A 25 26.63 -8.15 12.42
CA GLU A 25 28.09 -8.11 12.29
C GLU A 25 28.52 -7.66 10.88
N GLU A 26 27.81 -8.07 9.85
CA GLU A 26 28.14 -7.76 8.45
C GLU A 26 27.72 -6.34 8.02
N ASN A 27 27.08 -5.58 8.92
CA ASN A 27 26.69 -4.19 8.67
C ASN A 27 27.56 -3.16 9.40
N LEU A 28 28.61 -3.58 10.15
CA LEU A 28 29.34 -2.70 11.06
C LEU A 28 29.97 -1.48 10.36
N ASP A 29 30.60 -1.66 9.20
CA ASP A 29 31.19 -0.53 8.47
C ASP A 29 30.10 0.45 7.99
N LEU A 30 28.94 -0.05 7.55
CA LEU A 30 27.80 0.80 7.17
C LEU A 30 27.22 1.56 8.37
N LEU A 31 27.09 0.91 9.53
CA LEU A 31 26.61 1.55 10.76
C LEU A 31 27.58 2.61 11.28
N ASP A 32 28.89 2.37 11.17
CA ASP A 32 29.90 3.37 11.53
C ASP A 32 29.81 4.61 10.64
N SER A 33 29.61 4.42 9.33
CA SER A 33 29.39 5.51 8.37
C SER A 33 28.08 6.26 8.66
N LEU A 34 26.99 5.57 9.02
CA LEU A 34 25.72 6.18 9.39
C LEU A 34 25.80 7.04 10.65
N ARG A 35 26.69 6.74 11.57
CA ARG A 35 26.88 7.49 12.83
C ARG A 35 27.18 8.99 12.59
N GLY A 36 27.87 9.30 11.50
CA GLY A 36 28.21 10.66 11.09
C GLY A 36 27.16 11.34 10.18
N SER A 37 26.12 10.61 9.80
CA SER A 37 25.08 11.03 8.84
C SER A 37 23.91 11.75 9.51
N LYS A 38 23.09 12.43 8.67
CA LYS A 38 21.79 12.98 9.07
C LYS A 38 20.69 11.94 9.08
N ILE A 39 20.93 10.77 8.50
CA ILE A 39 19.95 9.67 8.42
C ILE A 39 19.73 9.10 9.83
N LYS A 40 18.47 9.00 10.25
CA LYS A 40 18.11 8.44 11.55
C LYS A 40 17.91 6.94 11.42
N PHE A 41 18.71 6.16 12.16
CA PHE A 41 18.50 4.73 12.25
C PHE A 41 17.44 4.43 13.32
N ILE A 42 16.36 3.77 12.93
CA ILE A 42 15.26 3.35 13.80
C ILE A 42 15.44 1.86 14.09
N LEU A 43 15.97 1.58 15.27
CA LEU A 43 16.16 0.20 15.75
C LEU A 43 14.78 -0.41 16.09
N THR A 44 14.45 -1.55 15.49
CA THR A 44 13.24 -2.35 15.78
C THR A 44 13.59 -3.60 16.57
N ARG A 45 12.60 -4.36 16.98
CA ARG A 45 12.77 -5.65 17.68
C ARG A 45 12.70 -6.85 16.75
N HIS A 46 12.17 -6.64 15.54
CA HIS A 46 12.11 -7.66 14.50
C HIS A 46 12.27 -7.00 13.11
N GLU A 47 13.00 -7.63 12.21
CA GLU A 47 13.26 -7.13 10.85
C GLU A 47 11.96 -7.03 10.04
N GLN A 48 11.00 -7.92 10.26
CA GLN A 48 9.69 -7.84 9.61
C GLN A 48 9.00 -6.51 9.91
N ALA A 49 9.04 -6.08 11.18
CA ALA A 49 8.47 -4.79 11.59
C ALA A 49 9.21 -3.62 10.93
N ALA A 50 10.54 -3.68 10.87
CA ALA A 50 11.36 -2.68 10.17
C ALA A 50 10.93 -2.51 8.70
N ALA A 51 10.74 -3.62 7.99
CA ALA A 51 10.32 -3.58 6.60
C ALA A 51 8.85 -3.12 6.43
N PHE A 52 7.93 -3.47 7.34
CA PHE A 52 6.58 -2.87 7.35
C PHE A 52 6.62 -1.35 7.58
N MET A 53 7.50 -0.88 8.47
CA MET A 53 7.68 0.56 8.69
C MET A 53 8.23 1.25 7.44
N ALA A 54 9.23 0.68 6.77
CA ALA A 54 9.76 1.20 5.51
C ALA A 54 8.71 1.21 4.39
N ALA A 55 7.94 0.13 4.22
CA ALA A 55 6.86 0.06 3.25
C ALA A 55 5.80 1.14 3.49
N THR A 56 5.43 1.36 4.76
CA THR A 56 4.46 2.39 5.15
C THR A 56 5.00 3.79 4.88
N TYR A 57 6.28 4.07 5.17
CA TYR A 57 6.93 5.31 4.79
C TYR A 57 6.81 5.56 3.28
N GLY A 58 7.08 4.53 2.47
CA GLY A 58 6.93 4.58 1.02
C GLY A 58 5.52 4.91 0.57
N ARG A 59 4.52 4.27 1.17
CA ARG A 59 3.10 4.53 0.90
C ARG A 59 2.70 5.97 1.20
N LEU A 60 3.12 6.51 2.35
CA LEU A 60 2.73 7.84 2.82
C LEU A 60 3.41 8.97 2.02
N THR A 61 4.67 8.77 1.62
CA THR A 61 5.49 9.81 0.98
C THR A 61 5.55 9.70 -0.54
N GLY A 62 5.41 8.49 -1.07
CA GLY A 62 5.71 8.16 -2.47
C GLY A 62 7.22 8.15 -2.79
N LYS A 63 8.09 8.27 -1.76
CA LYS A 63 9.55 8.07 -1.83
C LYS A 63 9.88 6.70 -1.28
N ALA A 64 10.94 6.06 -1.76
CA ALA A 64 11.32 4.75 -1.24
C ALA A 64 11.68 4.81 0.25
N GLY A 65 10.99 4.02 1.08
CA GLY A 65 11.39 3.76 2.45
C GLY A 65 12.56 2.78 2.49
N VAL A 66 13.43 2.88 3.48
CA VAL A 66 14.64 2.06 3.55
C VAL A 66 14.61 1.17 4.79
N CYS A 67 14.83 -0.13 4.60
CA CYS A 67 15.08 -1.05 5.71
C CYS A 67 16.41 -1.76 5.56
N LEU A 68 17.00 -2.17 6.71
CA LEU A 68 18.29 -2.81 6.80
C LEU A 68 18.21 -4.03 7.70
N ALA A 69 18.83 -5.13 7.24
CA ALA A 69 19.08 -6.31 8.03
C ALA A 69 20.45 -6.91 7.70
N THR A 70 20.92 -7.80 8.55
CA THR A 70 22.10 -8.62 8.26
C THR A 70 21.75 -9.75 7.30
N LEU A 71 22.72 -10.64 7.02
CA LEU A 71 22.53 -11.86 6.23
C LEU A 71 21.64 -12.90 6.97
N GLY A 72 21.47 -14.05 6.35
CA GLY A 72 20.87 -15.24 6.95
C GLY A 72 19.52 -14.97 7.59
N PRO A 73 19.40 -15.14 8.92
CA PRO A 73 18.11 -14.96 9.61
C PRO A 73 17.55 -13.54 9.50
N GLY A 74 18.40 -12.50 9.50
CA GLY A 74 17.96 -11.12 9.32
C GLY A 74 17.30 -10.91 7.95
N ALA A 75 17.94 -11.36 6.88
CA ALA A 75 17.41 -11.27 5.53
C ALA A 75 16.12 -12.09 5.37
N THR A 76 16.04 -13.31 5.91
CA THR A 76 14.85 -14.16 5.82
C THR A 76 13.64 -13.58 6.56
N ASN A 77 13.86 -12.88 7.67
CA ASN A 77 12.80 -12.22 8.44
C ASN A 77 12.14 -11.04 7.68
N LEU A 78 12.79 -10.49 6.66
CA LEU A 78 12.25 -9.41 5.84
C LEU A 78 11.20 -9.87 4.79
N VAL A 79 11.22 -11.16 4.40
CA VAL A 79 10.52 -11.71 3.22
C VAL A 79 9.05 -11.32 3.16
N THR A 80 8.30 -11.52 4.24
CA THR A 80 6.86 -11.20 4.27
C THR A 80 6.60 -9.72 4.02
N ALA A 81 7.36 -8.85 4.65
CA ALA A 81 7.15 -7.41 4.53
C ALA A 81 7.64 -6.84 3.19
N ILE A 82 8.66 -7.47 2.57
CA ILE A 82 9.06 -7.16 1.18
C ILE A 82 7.94 -7.52 0.20
N ALA A 83 7.38 -8.72 0.32
CA ALA A 83 6.25 -9.14 -0.50
C ALA A 83 5.02 -8.21 -0.30
N TYR A 84 4.78 -7.76 0.94
CA TYR A 84 3.75 -6.78 1.27
C TYR A 84 3.98 -5.45 0.53
N ALA A 85 5.20 -4.92 0.55
CA ALA A 85 5.55 -3.68 -0.17
C ALA A 85 5.40 -3.85 -1.68
N GLN A 86 5.90 -4.95 -2.24
CA GLN A 86 5.85 -5.24 -3.68
C GLN A 86 4.42 -5.39 -4.19
N LEU A 87 3.60 -6.19 -3.53
CA LEU A 87 2.21 -6.39 -3.92
C LEU A 87 1.33 -5.16 -3.61
N GLY A 88 1.64 -4.41 -2.56
CA GLY A 88 0.97 -3.18 -2.18
C GLY A 88 1.37 -1.94 -3.00
N ALA A 89 2.30 -2.08 -3.95
CA ALA A 89 2.84 -0.97 -4.73
C ALA A 89 3.42 0.16 -3.84
N MET A 90 4.18 -0.22 -2.82
CA MET A 90 4.83 0.66 -1.86
C MET A 90 6.32 0.74 -2.18
N PRO A 91 6.87 1.91 -2.54
CA PRO A 91 8.27 2.01 -2.89
C PRO A 91 9.16 1.74 -1.67
N MET A 92 10.13 0.82 -1.83
CA MET A 92 11.03 0.41 -0.74
C MET A 92 12.38 -0.03 -1.29
N VAL A 93 13.47 0.35 -0.61
CA VAL A 93 14.81 -0.18 -0.82
C VAL A 93 15.21 -1.01 0.41
N VAL A 94 15.56 -2.26 0.15
CA VAL A 94 15.97 -3.23 1.16
C VAL A 94 17.49 -3.38 1.10
N ILE A 95 18.16 -3.23 2.21
CA ILE A 95 19.62 -3.39 2.32
C ILE A 95 19.89 -4.60 3.18
N THR A 96 20.68 -5.57 2.68
CA THR A 96 21.15 -6.70 3.48
C THR A 96 22.68 -6.73 3.51
N GLY A 97 23.21 -7.22 4.62
CA GLY A 97 24.62 -7.58 4.70
C GLY A 97 24.90 -8.94 4.06
N GLN A 98 26.18 -9.23 3.82
CA GLN A 98 26.66 -10.55 3.39
C GLN A 98 28.09 -10.75 3.88
N LYS A 99 28.52 -12.00 4.01
CA LYS A 99 29.93 -12.37 4.25
C LYS A 99 30.83 -11.89 3.10
N PRO A 100 32.17 -11.79 3.33
CA PRO A 100 33.12 -11.39 2.31
C PRO A 100 32.99 -12.21 1.03
N ILE A 101 32.96 -11.55 -0.10
CA ILE A 101 32.89 -12.19 -1.42
C ILE A 101 34.26 -12.27 -2.11
N LYS A 102 35.22 -11.42 -1.75
CA LYS A 102 36.58 -11.38 -2.30
C LYS A 102 37.59 -12.12 -1.42
N ALA A 103 37.29 -12.29 -0.15
CA ALA A 103 38.16 -13.05 0.78
C ALA A 103 37.85 -14.55 0.70
N GLY A 104 38.86 -15.36 0.96
CA GLY A 104 38.74 -16.82 0.89
C GLY A 104 37.65 -17.39 1.83
N LEU A 105 37.22 -18.57 1.52
CA LEU A 105 36.06 -19.27 2.09
C LEU A 105 36.07 -19.36 3.63
N GLN A 106 35.05 -18.82 4.24
CA GLN A 106 34.80 -18.87 5.69
C GLN A 106 33.82 -19.98 6.12
N GLY A 107 33.66 -21.03 5.35
CA GLY A 107 32.56 -21.98 5.56
C GLY A 107 31.21 -21.38 5.20
N LYS A 108 30.12 -22.13 5.41
CA LYS A 108 28.75 -21.72 4.99
C LYS A 108 27.89 -21.17 6.14
N PHE A 109 28.51 -20.77 7.26
CA PHE A 109 27.74 -20.28 8.41
C PHE A 109 26.89 -19.05 8.03
N GLN A 110 25.57 -19.17 8.14
CA GLN A 110 24.55 -18.17 7.81
C GLN A 110 24.55 -17.68 6.35
N ILE A 111 25.36 -18.23 5.47
CA ILE A 111 25.42 -17.83 4.06
C ILE A 111 24.24 -18.43 3.31
N LEU A 112 23.37 -17.57 2.81
CA LEU A 112 22.29 -17.87 1.88
C LEU A 112 22.51 -17.08 0.59
N ASP A 113 21.98 -17.58 -0.50
CA ASP A 113 21.86 -16.82 -1.75
C ASP A 113 20.69 -15.85 -1.63
N ILE A 114 20.96 -14.70 -0.98
CA ILE A 114 19.93 -13.72 -0.64
C ILE A 114 19.39 -13.03 -1.91
N VAL A 115 20.28 -12.72 -2.84
CA VAL A 115 19.88 -12.09 -4.12
C VAL A 115 18.84 -12.95 -4.81
N ARG A 116 19.11 -14.24 -5.00
CA ARG A 116 18.17 -15.17 -5.62
C ARG A 116 16.90 -15.38 -4.80
N MET A 117 17.01 -15.37 -3.46
CA MET A 117 15.85 -15.46 -2.57
C MET A 117 14.91 -14.25 -2.75
N MET A 118 15.47 -13.06 -2.99
CA MET A 118 14.70 -11.81 -3.15
C MET A 118 14.13 -11.62 -4.57
N GLU A 119 14.75 -12.18 -5.62
CA GLU A 119 14.31 -12.01 -7.02
C GLU A 119 12.79 -12.13 -7.25
N PRO A 120 12.07 -13.15 -6.75
CA PRO A 120 10.62 -13.27 -6.95
C PRO A 120 9.80 -12.28 -6.12
N LEU A 121 10.40 -11.56 -5.17
CA LEU A 121 9.74 -10.69 -4.20
C LEU A 121 9.88 -9.20 -4.50
N VAL A 122 10.80 -8.83 -5.41
CA VAL A 122 11.17 -7.44 -5.66
C VAL A 122 11.15 -7.11 -7.16
N LYS A 123 11.28 -5.83 -7.49
CA LYS A 123 11.42 -5.39 -8.89
C LYS A 123 12.81 -5.64 -9.44
N ASP A 124 13.81 -5.60 -8.55
CA ASP A 124 15.22 -5.77 -8.89
C ASP A 124 16.01 -6.19 -7.64
N SER A 125 17.05 -7.00 -7.81
CA SER A 125 17.85 -7.54 -6.71
C SER A 125 19.31 -7.67 -7.14
N ASP A 126 20.19 -6.87 -6.54
CA ASP A 126 21.60 -6.81 -6.89
C ASP A 126 22.53 -7.00 -5.69
N GLN A 127 23.68 -7.65 -5.93
CA GLN A 127 24.83 -7.67 -5.03
C GLN A 127 25.86 -6.63 -5.47
N ILE A 128 26.30 -5.79 -4.55
CA ILE A 128 27.38 -4.82 -4.78
C ILE A 128 28.72 -5.56 -4.74
N VAL A 129 29.39 -5.68 -5.87
CA VAL A 129 30.66 -6.43 -5.99
C VAL A 129 31.90 -5.53 -6.04
N TYR A 130 31.72 -4.23 -6.25
CA TYR A 130 32.79 -3.21 -6.21
C TYR A 130 32.26 -1.91 -5.61
N GLY A 131 33.00 -1.29 -4.68
CA GLY A 131 32.59 -0.04 -4.04
C GLY A 131 32.31 1.10 -5.01
N ARG A 132 33.05 1.19 -6.13
CA ARG A 132 32.84 2.21 -7.19
C ARG A 132 31.49 2.13 -7.90
N GLN A 133 30.76 1.01 -7.81
CA GLN A 133 29.43 0.85 -8.44
C GLN A 133 28.32 1.43 -7.57
N ILE A 134 28.58 1.73 -6.29
CA ILE A 134 27.60 2.20 -5.33
C ILE A 134 26.73 3.36 -5.84
N PRO A 135 27.29 4.46 -6.39
CA PRO A 135 26.47 5.58 -6.85
C PRO A 135 25.45 5.19 -7.91
N ALA A 136 25.82 4.31 -8.84
CA ALA A 136 24.93 3.84 -9.92
C ALA A 136 23.85 2.89 -9.40
N LEU A 137 24.25 1.90 -8.57
CA LEU A 137 23.31 0.91 -8.02
C LEU A 137 22.30 1.54 -7.06
N VAL A 138 22.75 2.45 -6.18
CA VAL A 138 21.82 3.17 -5.27
C VAL A 138 20.86 4.03 -6.07
N ARG A 139 21.34 4.85 -7.04
CA ARG A 139 20.47 5.67 -7.87
C ARG A 139 19.48 4.80 -8.66
N GLY A 140 19.94 3.67 -9.23
CA GLY A 140 19.11 2.69 -9.95
C GLY A 140 18.02 2.12 -9.05
N ALA A 141 18.37 1.66 -7.86
CA ALA A 141 17.44 1.06 -6.89
C ALA A 141 16.32 2.02 -6.50
N PHE A 142 16.64 3.26 -6.15
CA PHE A 142 15.62 4.26 -5.79
C PHE A 142 14.72 4.61 -6.98
N ARG A 143 15.29 4.77 -8.17
CA ARG A 143 14.52 5.02 -9.39
C ARG A 143 13.55 3.88 -9.67
N ILE A 144 14.03 2.63 -9.68
CA ILE A 144 13.21 1.44 -9.96
C ILE A 144 12.11 1.27 -8.90
N ALA A 145 12.43 1.50 -7.61
CA ALA A 145 11.45 1.40 -6.53
C ALA A 145 10.31 2.42 -6.66
N GLU A 146 10.62 3.65 -7.09
CA GLU A 146 9.66 4.77 -7.17
C GLU A 146 8.91 4.86 -8.52
N GLU A 147 9.42 4.22 -9.59
CA GLU A 147 8.73 4.18 -10.89
C GLU A 147 7.43 3.40 -10.82
N GLU A 148 6.43 3.82 -11.60
CA GLU A 148 5.15 3.13 -11.67
C GLU A 148 5.31 1.73 -12.32
N ARG A 149 4.80 0.72 -11.78
CA ARG A 149 4.16 0.52 -10.48
C ARG A 149 5.24 0.51 -9.40
N PRO A 150 5.15 1.34 -8.33
CA PRO A 150 6.15 1.30 -7.25
C PRO A 150 6.25 -0.06 -6.58
N GLY A 151 7.39 -0.35 -5.98
CA GLY A 151 7.61 -1.64 -5.33
C GLY A 151 8.96 -1.70 -4.60
N ALA A 152 9.31 -2.90 -4.15
CA ALA A 152 10.55 -3.15 -3.46
C ALA A 152 11.73 -3.39 -4.42
N VAL A 153 12.92 -2.97 -4.00
CA VAL A 153 14.21 -3.27 -4.64
C VAL A 153 15.18 -3.70 -3.55
N HIS A 154 16.04 -4.66 -3.84
CA HIS A 154 17.01 -5.19 -2.90
C HIS A 154 18.46 -4.89 -3.34
N LEU A 155 19.28 -4.46 -2.38
CA LEU A 155 20.72 -4.29 -2.53
C LEU A 155 21.43 -5.07 -1.43
N GLU A 156 22.29 -6.01 -1.81
CA GLU A 156 23.17 -6.72 -0.89
C GLU A 156 24.54 -6.03 -0.85
N LEU A 157 24.98 -5.63 0.36
CA LEU A 157 26.26 -5.00 0.59
C LEU A 157 27.16 -5.93 1.43
N PRO A 158 28.08 -6.70 0.81
CA PRO A 158 29.03 -7.55 1.51
C PRO A 158 29.99 -6.73 2.39
N GLU A 159 30.40 -7.29 3.54
CA GLU A 159 31.23 -6.58 4.53
C GLU A 159 32.61 -6.17 3.99
N ASP A 160 33.25 -6.99 3.14
CA ASP A 160 34.54 -6.65 2.53
C ASP A 160 34.40 -5.55 1.46
N ILE A 161 33.26 -5.45 0.79
CA ILE A 161 32.95 -4.35 -0.12
C ILE A 161 32.66 -3.08 0.68
N ALA A 162 31.88 -3.16 1.77
CA ALA A 162 31.59 -2.02 2.63
C ALA A 162 32.87 -1.35 3.17
N ARG A 163 33.89 -2.17 3.44
CA ARG A 163 35.22 -1.77 3.96
C ARG A 163 36.19 -1.31 2.86
N GLU A 164 35.90 -1.57 1.60
CA GLU A 164 36.79 -1.25 0.46
C GLU A 164 37.14 0.24 0.45
N GLU A 165 38.40 0.59 0.23
CA GLU A 165 38.81 1.98 0.00
C GLU A 165 38.50 2.36 -1.46
N VAL A 166 37.76 3.45 -1.63
CA VAL A 166 37.37 4.00 -2.93
C VAL A 166 37.81 5.45 -3.05
N GLU A 167 38.04 5.90 -4.26
CA GLU A 167 38.20 7.31 -4.55
C GLU A 167 36.91 8.08 -4.20
N ASP A 168 36.98 9.41 -4.03
CA ASP A 168 35.79 10.21 -3.76
C ASP A 168 34.94 10.32 -5.05
N GLU A 169 34.12 9.30 -5.26
CA GLU A 169 33.21 9.23 -6.39
C GLU A 169 32.05 10.23 -6.23
N SER A 170 31.68 10.85 -7.33
CA SER A 170 30.51 11.72 -7.36
C SER A 170 29.22 10.90 -7.38
N VAL A 171 28.27 11.20 -6.49
CA VAL A 171 26.93 10.64 -6.52
C VAL A 171 26.10 11.25 -7.64
N PHE A 172 25.25 10.46 -8.26
CA PHE A 172 24.38 10.95 -9.35
C PHE A 172 23.27 11.84 -8.80
N PRO A 173 23.01 13.00 -9.40
CA PRO A 173 21.93 13.87 -8.96
C PRO A 173 20.58 13.18 -9.13
N ARG A 174 19.70 13.36 -8.15
CA ARG A 174 18.34 12.82 -8.19
C ARG A 174 17.57 13.47 -9.33
N GLN A 175 17.05 12.66 -10.24
CA GLN A 175 16.23 13.11 -11.37
C GLN A 175 14.75 12.87 -11.10
N THR A 176 13.91 13.71 -11.67
CA THR A 176 12.46 13.49 -11.66
C THR A 176 12.11 12.26 -12.48
N ILE A 177 11.25 11.41 -11.92
CA ILE A 177 10.75 10.23 -12.63
C ILE A 177 9.92 10.67 -13.84
N HIS A 178 10.31 10.24 -15.02
CA HIS A 178 9.54 10.46 -16.24
C HIS A 178 8.30 9.58 -16.27
N ARG A 179 7.16 10.18 -16.63
CA ARG A 179 5.88 9.48 -16.76
C ARG A 179 5.38 9.59 -18.18
N VAL A 180 5.04 8.45 -18.77
CA VAL A 180 4.49 8.38 -20.13
C VAL A 180 3.08 8.93 -20.16
N PHE A 181 2.74 9.72 -21.17
CA PHE A 181 1.39 10.25 -21.39
C PHE A 181 0.58 9.33 -22.30
N ALA A 182 -0.72 9.25 -22.05
CA ALA A 182 -1.63 8.52 -22.91
C ALA A 182 -1.75 9.20 -24.30
N SER A 183 -1.97 8.42 -25.35
CA SER A 183 -2.15 8.96 -26.69
C SER A 183 -3.45 9.74 -26.84
N ASP A 184 -3.45 10.77 -27.71
CA ASP A 184 -4.64 11.58 -28.01
C ASP A 184 -5.80 10.71 -28.48
N ARG A 185 -5.52 9.76 -29.36
CA ARG A 185 -6.51 8.81 -29.87
C ARG A 185 -7.20 7.98 -28.75
N ALA A 186 -6.44 7.60 -27.71
CA ALA A 186 -7.02 6.87 -26.57
C ALA A 186 -7.94 7.77 -25.74
N ILE A 187 -7.53 9.03 -25.51
CA ILE A 187 -8.36 10.04 -24.82
C ILE A 187 -9.66 10.30 -25.60
N GLU A 188 -9.57 10.59 -26.90
CA GLU A 188 -10.75 10.83 -27.76
C GLU A 188 -11.72 9.65 -27.75
N LYS A 189 -11.20 8.42 -27.83
CA LYS A 189 -12.01 7.20 -27.77
C LYS A 189 -12.72 7.07 -26.42
N ALA A 190 -12.01 7.34 -25.32
CA ALA A 190 -12.60 7.30 -23.97
C ALA A 190 -13.70 8.35 -23.82
N VAL A 191 -13.46 9.60 -24.21
CA VAL A 191 -14.44 10.69 -24.16
C VAL A 191 -15.68 10.35 -24.99
N LYS A 192 -15.51 9.80 -26.20
CA LYS A 192 -16.65 9.36 -27.05
C LYS A 192 -17.50 8.30 -26.34
N VAL A 193 -16.88 7.33 -25.67
CA VAL A 193 -17.60 6.28 -24.95
C VAL A 193 -18.31 6.84 -23.71
N ILE A 194 -17.66 7.77 -22.97
CA ILE A 194 -18.25 8.44 -21.82
C ILE A 194 -19.51 9.22 -22.25
N LYS A 195 -19.40 10.02 -23.32
CA LYS A 195 -20.54 10.82 -23.84
C LYS A 195 -21.72 9.96 -24.31
N ALA A 196 -21.48 8.74 -24.76
CA ALA A 196 -22.52 7.83 -25.25
C ALA A 196 -23.18 7.00 -24.12
N ALA A 197 -22.59 6.95 -22.92
CA ALA A 197 -23.10 6.15 -21.82
C ALA A 197 -24.36 6.78 -21.20
N LYS A 198 -25.33 5.93 -20.86
CA LYS A 198 -26.57 6.34 -20.17
C LYS A 198 -26.47 6.16 -18.66
N ARG A 199 -25.71 5.18 -18.21
CA ARG A 199 -25.53 4.81 -16.82
C ARG A 199 -24.04 4.59 -16.50
N PRO A 200 -23.20 5.64 -16.68
CA PRO A 200 -21.78 5.53 -16.36
C PRO A 200 -21.55 5.42 -14.85
N LEU A 201 -20.54 4.64 -14.47
CA LEU A 201 -20.10 4.44 -13.10
C LEU A 201 -18.58 4.50 -13.03
N LEU A 202 -18.02 5.22 -12.04
CA LEU A 202 -16.60 5.34 -11.85
C LEU A 202 -16.13 4.34 -10.76
N LEU A 203 -15.11 3.55 -11.06
CA LEU A 203 -14.39 2.72 -10.10
C LEU A 203 -13.03 3.33 -9.81
N VAL A 204 -12.74 3.57 -8.53
CA VAL A 204 -11.46 4.08 -8.04
C VAL A 204 -10.68 2.95 -7.37
N GLY A 205 -9.57 2.55 -7.98
CA GLY A 205 -8.72 1.45 -7.50
C GLY A 205 -7.43 1.91 -6.80
N ALA A 206 -6.61 0.95 -6.36
CA ALA A 206 -5.36 1.17 -5.63
C ALA A 206 -4.35 2.07 -6.37
N GLY A 207 -4.24 1.92 -7.69
CA GLY A 207 -3.33 2.72 -8.51
C GLY A 207 -3.70 4.21 -8.57
N ALA A 208 -4.96 4.56 -8.25
CA ALA A 208 -5.39 5.95 -8.11
C ALA A 208 -4.98 6.58 -6.77
N ASN A 209 -4.55 5.77 -5.79
CA ASN A 209 -4.16 6.27 -4.46
C ASN A 209 -2.77 6.94 -4.51
N ARG A 210 -2.69 8.03 -5.27
CA ARG A 210 -1.53 8.91 -5.40
C ARG A 210 -1.98 10.35 -5.19
N LYS A 211 -1.26 11.11 -4.36
CA LYS A 211 -1.60 12.50 -4.02
C LYS A 211 -1.92 13.37 -5.25
N ARG A 212 -1.17 13.17 -6.36
CA ARG A 212 -1.33 13.92 -7.60
C ARG A 212 -2.62 13.60 -8.37
N ILE A 213 -3.26 12.46 -8.14
CA ILE A 213 -4.45 12.01 -8.90
C ILE A 213 -5.74 12.57 -8.29
N ARG A 214 -5.74 12.89 -7.00
CA ARG A 214 -6.94 13.32 -6.28
C ARG A 214 -7.66 14.47 -6.94
N LYS A 215 -6.93 15.57 -7.24
CA LYS A 215 -7.56 16.76 -7.81
C LYS A 215 -8.18 16.52 -9.18
N PRO A 216 -7.47 15.99 -10.20
CA PRO A 216 -8.06 15.68 -11.50
C PRO A 216 -9.27 14.75 -11.42
N LEU A 217 -9.25 13.79 -10.53
CA LEU A 217 -10.35 12.86 -10.34
C LEU A 217 -11.56 13.50 -9.65
N SER A 218 -11.32 14.36 -8.66
CA SER A 218 -12.37 15.15 -8.02
C SER A 218 -13.02 16.13 -9.02
N ASP A 219 -12.21 16.82 -9.83
CA ASP A 219 -12.69 17.72 -10.87
C ASP A 219 -13.56 16.97 -11.90
N PHE A 220 -13.18 15.74 -12.27
CA PHE A 220 -13.95 14.87 -13.14
C PHE A 220 -15.32 14.53 -12.54
N VAL A 221 -15.37 14.09 -11.30
CA VAL A 221 -16.61 13.73 -10.60
C VAL A 221 -17.52 14.95 -10.47
N ASN A 222 -16.97 16.09 -10.07
CA ASN A 222 -17.74 17.33 -9.92
C ASN A 222 -18.28 17.86 -11.25
N LYS A 223 -17.50 17.80 -12.33
CA LYS A 223 -17.89 18.23 -13.66
C LYS A 223 -18.97 17.35 -14.26
N THR A 224 -18.82 16.03 -14.15
CA THR A 224 -19.68 15.06 -14.84
C THR A 224 -20.90 14.63 -14.03
N GLY A 225 -20.82 14.73 -12.72
CA GLY A 225 -21.81 14.16 -11.80
C GLY A 225 -21.85 12.64 -11.81
N ILE A 226 -20.86 11.97 -12.40
CA ILE A 226 -20.77 10.50 -12.40
C ILE A 226 -20.52 10.01 -10.98
N MET A 227 -21.36 9.08 -10.53
CA MET A 227 -21.23 8.46 -9.21
C MET A 227 -20.04 7.51 -9.19
N PHE A 228 -19.41 7.37 -8.01
CA PHE A 228 -18.24 6.51 -7.86
C PHE A 228 -18.35 5.55 -6.69
N PHE A 229 -17.67 4.44 -6.83
CA PHE A 229 -17.31 3.53 -5.74
C PHE A 229 -15.81 3.28 -5.77
N ASN A 230 -15.26 2.74 -4.69
CA ASN A 230 -13.85 2.40 -4.63
C ASN A 230 -13.64 0.93 -4.27
N THR A 231 -12.45 0.43 -4.60
CA THR A 231 -11.94 -0.81 -4.02
C THR A 231 -11.51 -0.55 -2.57
N GLN A 232 -11.19 -1.60 -1.82
CA GLN A 232 -10.66 -1.45 -0.46
C GLN A 232 -9.39 -0.57 -0.45
N MET A 233 -8.46 -0.79 -1.37
CA MET A 233 -7.19 -0.05 -1.43
C MET A 233 -7.33 1.32 -2.14
N GLY A 234 -8.38 1.54 -2.90
CA GLY A 234 -8.73 2.85 -3.48
C GLY A 234 -9.47 3.78 -2.52
N LYS A 235 -9.80 3.29 -1.30
CA LYS A 235 -10.51 4.08 -0.29
C LYS A 235 -9.69 5.28 0.17
N GLY A 236 -10.35 6.45 0.25
CA GLY A 236 -9.73 7.71 0.66
C GLY A 236 -9.09 8.53 -0.48
N VAL A 237 -9.03 8.02 -1.71
CA VAL A 237 -8.61 8.84 -2.86
C VAL A 237 -9.57 10.02 -3.05
N LEU A 238 -10.87 9.76 -3.02
CA LEU A 238 -11.92 10.74 -2.90
C LEU A 238 -12.60 10.61 -1.53
N SER A 239 -13.18 11.68 -1.02
CA SER A 239 -13.84 11.68 0.29
C SER A 239 -15.04 10.72 0.31
N GLY A 240 -15.22 10.02 1.43
CA GLY A 240 -16.40 9.20 1.69
C GLY A 240 -17.69 10.03 1.90
N ASP A 241 -17.56 11.34 2.19
CA ASP A 241 -18.69 12.25 2.34
C ASP A 241 -19.14 12.89 1.03
N ASP A 242 -18.38 12.65 -0.05
CA ASP A 242 -18.74 13.17 -1.36
C ASP A 242 -20.17 12.71 -1.75
N SER A 243 -20.96 13.65 -2.23
CA SER A 243 -22.36 13.36 -2.64
C SER A 243 -22.46 12.34 -3.77
N HIS A 244 -21.38 12.11 -4.51
CA HIS A 244 -21.29 11.13 -5.60
C HIS A 244 -20.78 9.76 -5.11
N PHE A 245 -20.37 9.62 -3.86
CA PHE A 245 -19.89 8.35 -3.32
C PHE A 245 -21.04 7.38 -3.04
N ILE A 246 -20.91 6.14 -3.52
CA ILE A 246 -21.90 5.07 -3.31
C ILE A 246 -21.48 4.17 -2.14
N GLY A 247 -20.22 3.77 -2.11
CA GLY A 247 -19.68 2.83 -1.12
C GLY A 247 -18.37 2.20 -1.56
N THR A 248 -17.84 1.32 -0.71
CA THR A 248 -16.63 0.54 -0.97
C THR A 248 -16.99 -0.90 -1.32
N ALA A 249 -16.41 -1.43 -2.38
CA ALA A 249 -16.51 -2.86 -2.73
C ALA A 249 -15.66 -3.69 -1.75
N ALA A 250 -16.15 -3.84 -0.51
CA ALA A 250 -15.47 -4.56 0.57
C ALA A 250 -15.65 -6.08 0.47
N PHE A 251 -16.79 -6.52 -0.04
CA PHE A 251 -17.11 -7.93 -0.29
C PHE A 251 -16.95 -8.27 -1.76
N SER A 252 -16.74 -9.55 -2.06
CA SER A 252 -16.63 -10.04 -3.44
C SER A 252 -17.96 -10.09 -4.18
N SER A 253 -19.10 -10.15 -3.48
CA SER A 253 -20.45 -10.23 -4.04
C SER A 253 -21.50 -9.95 -2.97
N LYS A 254 -22.77 -9.81 -3.41
CA LYS A 254 -23.94 -9.71 -2.53
C LYS A 254 -23.96 -8.47 -1.62
N ASP A 255 -23.34 -7.37 -2.03
CA ASP A 255 -23.50 -6.07 -1.41
C ASP A 255 -24.21 -5.10 -2.38
N TYR A 256 -24.82 -4.05 -1.89
CA TYR A 256 -25.56 -3.07 -2.71
C TYR A 256 -24.69 -2.38 -3.78
N VAL A 257 -23.41 -2.18 -3.53
CA VAL A 257 -22.46 -1.68 -4.55
C VAL A 257 -22.47 -2.56 -5.81
N HIS A 258 -22.67 -3.87 -5.68
CA HIS A 258 -22.76 -4.79 -6.82
C HIS A 258 -24.05 -4.62 -7.63
N GLU A 259 -25.13 -4.10 -7.03
CA GLU A 259 -26.36 -3.73 -7.77
C GLU A 259 -26.05 -2.56 -8.73
N ALA A 260 -25.28 -1.56 -8.24
CA ALA A 260 -24.84 -0.44 -9.07
C ALA A 260 -23.95 -0.89 -10.23
N ILE A 261 -22.98 -1.78 -9.95
CA ILE A 261 -22.09 -2.36 -10.95
C ILE A 261 -22.90 -3.08 -12.04
N LYS A 262 -23.86 -3.90 -11.66
CA LYS A 262 -24.74 -4.63 -12.62
C LYS A 262 -25.64 -3.72 -13.44
N ALA A 263 -26.10 -2.62 -12.86
CA ALA A 263 -27.00 -1.68 -13.53
C ALA A 263 -26.27 -0.73 -14.50
N ALA A 264 -24.95 -0.52 -14.33
CA ALA A 264 -24.15 0.35 -15.17
C ALA A 264 -24.00 -0.20 -16.60
N ASP A 265 -24.02 0.67 -17.61
CA ASP A 265 -23.68 0.34 -19.00
C ASP A 265 -22.22 0.67 -19.35
N LEU A 266 -21.57 1.50 -18.53
CA LEU A 266 -20.15 1.83 -18.63
C LEU A 266 -19.52 1.87 -17.24
N ILE A 267 -18.37 1.23 -17.11
CA ILE A 267 -17.49 1.36 -15.94
C ILE A 267 -16.20 2.07 -16.37
N ILE A 268 -15.96 3.23 -15.78
CA ILE A 268 -14.69 3.96 -15.93
C ILE A 268 -13.79 3.49 -14.78
N ASN A 269 -12.82 2.64 -15.09
CA ASN A 269 -11.95 2.01 -14.11
C ASN A 269 -10.63 2.77 -14.04
N VAL A 270 -10.41 3.52 -12.95
CA VAL A 270 -9.23 4.35 -12.73
C VAL A 270 -8.32 3.74 -11.70
N GLY A 271 -7.16 3.29 -12.14
CA GLY A 271 -6.11 2.75 -11.27
C GLY A 271 -6.45 1.42 -10.59
N HIS A 272 -7.37 0.64 -11.14
CA HIS A 272 -7.61 -0.71 -10.62
C HIS A 272 -6.39 -1.60 -10.83
N ASP A 273 -5.87 -2.16 -9.76
CA ASP A 273 -4.77 -3.11 -9.82
C ASP A 273 -5.35 -4.53 -9.81
N ILE A 274 -4.85 -5.39 -10.69
CA ILE A 274 -5.30 -6.77 -10.81
C ILE A 274 -5.03 -7.60 -9.55
N ILE A 275 -4.11 -7.16 -8.69
CA ILE A 275 -3.83 -7.80 -7.40
C ILE A 275 -5.03 -7.64 -6.47
N GLU A 276 -5.80 -6.56 -6.60
CA GLU A 276 -7.06 -6.41 -5.91
C GLU A 276 -8.08 -7.40 -6.49
N LYS A 277 -8.86 -8.05 -5.61
CA LYS A 277 -9.98 -8.86 -6.08
C LYS A 277 -10.92 -7.98 -6.89
N PRO A 278 -11.12 -8.27 -8.19
CA PRO A 278 -12.02 -7.48 -8.99
C PRO A 278 -13.44 -7.59 -8.43
N PRO A 279 -14.20 -6.50 -8.40
CA PRO A 279 -15.62 -6.54 -8.01
C PRO A 279 -16.51 -7.19 -9.08
N PHE A 280 -16.03 -8.22 -9.81
CA PHE A 280 -16.74 -9.01 -10.83
C PHE A 280 -17.41 -8.20 -11.93
N ILE A 281 -16.67 -7.27 -12.51
CA ILE A 281 -17.16 -6.20 -13.33
C ILE A 281 -17.69 -6.67 -14.70
N MET A 282 -17.16 -7.72 -15.30
CA MET A 282 -17.44 -8.04 -16.70
C MET A 282 -18.04 -9.44 -16.90
N ARG A 283 -18.98 -9.82 -16.06
CA ARG A 283 -19.77 -11.03 -16.32
C ARG A 283 -20.87 -10.73 -17.35
N GLY A 284 -20.64 -11.13 -18.59
CA GLY A 284 -21.67 -11.22 -19.60
C GLY A 284 -21.78 -10.06 -20.59
N ASN A 285 -20.73 -9.65 -21.24
CA ASN A 285 -20.67 -8.84 -22.48
C ASN A 285 -21.49 -7.53 -22.60
N GLU A 286 -22.32 -7.17 -21.62
CA GLU A 286 -23.22 -6.02 -21.74
C GLU A 286 -22.58 -4.70 -21.26
N GLN A 287 -21.57 -4.77 -20.41
CA GLN A 287 -20.93 -3.60 -19.81
C GLN A 287 -19.66 -3.23 -20.58
N LYS A 288 -19.56 -1.97 -20.96
CA LYS A 288 -18.30 -1.42 -21.47
C LYS A 288 -17.39 -1.03 -20.33
N VAL A 289 -16.09 -1.20 -20.50
CA VAL A 289 -15.08 -0.77 -19.53
C VAL A 289 -14.04 0.11 -20.24
N ILE A 290 -13.76 1.25 -19.63
CA ILE A 290 -12.59 2.08 -19.93
C ILE A 290 -11.56 1.82 -18.83
N HIS A 291 -10.37 1.37 -19.21
CA HIS A 291 -9.25 1.15 -18.32
C HIS A 291 -8.30 2.35 -18.37
N VAL A 292 -8.25 3.14 -17.31
CA VAL A 292 -7.32 4.27 -17.14
C VAL A 292 -6.26 3.86 -16.12
N ASN A 293 -5.05 3.61 -16.58
CA ASN A 293 -3.99 3.10 -15.72
C ASN A 293 -2.60 3.43 -16.26
N PHE A 294 -1.56 3.23 -15.43
CA PHE A 294 -0.16 3.34 -15.83
C PHE A 294 0.28 2.19 -16.77
N HIS A 295 -0.40 1.05 -16.71
CA HIS A 295 -0.11 -0.16 -17.48
C HIS A 295 -1.35 -0.64 -18.23
N SER A 296 -1.12 -1.39 -19.32
CA SER A 296 -2.19 -2.12 -20.00
C SER A 296 -2.90 -3.10 -19.09
N ALA A 297 -4.17 -3.33 -19.36
CA ALA A 297 -4.96 -4.30 -18.62
C ALA A 297 -4.42 -5.72 -18.84
N GLN A 298 -4.37 -6.50 -17.78
CA GLN A 298 -4.22 -7.94 -17.91
C GLN A 298 -5.57 -8.55 -18.27
N ILE A 299 -5.66 -9.08 -19.46
CA ILE A 299 -6.90 -9.66 -19.98
C ILE A 299 -7.21 -10.97 -19.25
N LYS A 300 -8.42 -11.08 -18.72
CA LYS A 300 -8.97 -12.28 -18.07
C LYS A 300 -10.45 -12.42 -18.43
N ASP A 301 -11.02 -13.59 -18.24
CA ASP A 301 -12.44 -13.87 -18.51
C ASP A 301 -13.43 -12.90 -17.83
N ILE A 302 -12.99 -12.30 -16.73
CA ILE A 302 -13.79 -11.34 -15.94
C ILE A 302 -13.38 -9.89 -16.16
N TYR A 303 -12.31 -9.61 -16.95
CA TYR A 303 -11.81 -8.27 -17.19
C TYR A 303 -11.11 -8.15 -18.56
N TYR A 304 -11.78 -7.52 -19.52
CA TYR A 304 -11.27 -7.25 -20.88
C TYR A 304 -11.81 -5.90 -21.38
N PRO A 305 -11.19 -4.78 -21.00
CA PRO A 305 -11.67 -3.44 -21.32
C PRO A 305 -11.70 -3.18 -22.83
N GLN A 306 -12.74 -2.51 -23.31
CA GLN A 306 -12.90 -2.12 -24.71
C GLN A 306 -12.10 -0.87 -25.07
N VAL A 307 -11.73 -0.08 -24.08
CA VAL A 307 -10.91 1.12 -24.23
C VAL A 307 -9.84 1.12 -23.15
N GLU A 308 -8.58 1.12 -23.58
CA GLU A 308 -7.44 1.31 -22.70
C GLU A 308 -6.85 2.72 -22.90
N VAL A 309 -6.64 3.43 -21.79
CA VAL A 309 -5.98 4.72 -21.75
C VAL A 309 -4.79 4.57 -20.81
N VAL A 310 -3.67 4.14 -21.40
CA VAL A 310 -2.45 3.80 -20.67
C VAL A 310 -1.51 4.98 -20.63
N GLY A 311 -1.15 5.41 -19.42
CA GLY A 311 -0.26 6.55 -19.17
C GLY A 311 -0.43 7.12 -17.76
N ASN A 312 0.12 8.31 -17.54
CA ASN A 312 -0.02 9.01 -16.27
C ASN A 312 -1.49 9.32 -15.98
N ILE A 313 -2.06 8.67 -14.98
CA ILE A 313 -3.48 8.79 -14.62
C ILE A 313 -3.88 10.26 -14.35
N SER A 314 -3.05 11.03 -13.63
CA SER A 314 -3.34 12.44 -13.36
C SER A 314 -3.52 13.23 -14.65
N ASN A 315 -2.52 13.18 -15.54
CA ASN A 315 -2.58 13.86 -16.85
C ASN A 315 -3.73 13.33 -17.72
N THR A 316 -3.98 12.03 -17.69
CA THR A 316 -5.10 11.41 -18.42
C THR A 316 -6.44 11.97 -17.97
N MET A 317 -6.65 12.09 -16.65
CA MET A 317 -7.89 12.63 -16.11
C MET A 317 -8.06 14.13 -16.40
N ASP A 318 -6.97 14.93 -16.33
CA ASP A 318 -6.98 16.34 -16.74
C ASP A 318 -7.41 16.48 -18.21
N ARG A 319 -6.81 15.72 -19.11
CA ARG A 319 -7.13 15.75 -20.55
C ARG A 319 -8.54 15.25 -20.88
N ILE A 320 -9.05 14.25 -20.15
CA ILE A 320 -10.45 13.84 -20.29
C ILE A 320 -11.36 14.97 -19.82
N ASN A 321 -11.04 15.63 -18.71
CA ASN A 321 -11.78 16.78 -18.19
C ASN A 321 -11.85 17.94 -19.21
N GLU A 322 -10.73 18.27 -19.84
CA GLU A 322 -10.64 19.29 -20.86
C GLU A 322 -11.46 18.97 -22.12
N ALA A 323 -11.46 17.68 -22.54
CA ALA A 323 -12.15 17.22 -23.73
C ALA A 323 -13.67 16.96 -23.54
N LEU A 324 -14.13 16.92 -22.30
CA LEU A 324 -15.57 16.87 -22.02
C LEU A 324 -16.17 18.27 -22.07
N ASP A 325 -17.37 18.40 -22.66
CA ASP A 325 -18.08 19.67 -22.74
C ASP A 325 -18.47 20.16 -21.33
N GLU A 326 -18.53 21.50 -21.13
CA GLU A 326 -18.92 22.10 -19.85
C GLU A 326 -20.36 21.72 -19.43
N CYS A 327 -21.23 21.43 -20.39
CA CYS A 327 -22.61 21.05 -20.16
C CYS A 327 -22.82 19.54 -19.99
N TYR A 328 -21.72 18.73 -19.97
CA TYR A 328 -21.89 17.30 -19.78
C TYR A 328 -22.27 17.00 -18.33
N ALA A 329 -23.46 16.44 -18.13
CA ALA A 329 -23.90 15.91 -16.84
C ALA A 329 -24.66 14.60 -17.07
N CYS A 330 -24.31 13.58 -16.29
CA CYS A 330 -25.00 12.29 -16.38
C CYS A 330 -26.31 12.28 -15.58
N ASN A 331 -27.27 11.49 -16.05
CA ASN A 331 -28.48 11.19 -15.27
C ASN A 331 -28.11 10.29 -14.09
N ARG A 332 -28.51 10.68 -12.87
CA ARG A 332 -28.23 9.97 -11.60
C ARG A 332 -29.46 9.26 -11.03
N ASP A 333 -30.63 9.34 -11.66
CA ASP A 333 -31.88 8.80 -11.07
C ASP A 333 -31.83 7.27 -10.92
N TRP A 334 -31.15 6.59 -11.82
CA TRP A 334 -31.01 5.13 -11.79
C TRP A 334 -30.23 4.60 -10.58
N ILE A 335 -29.35 5.41 -9.99
CA ILE A 335 -28.41 4.98 -8.94
C ILE A 335 -28.79 5.54 -7.55
N LYS A 336 -29.59 6.58 -7.47
CA LYS A 336 -30.03 7.17 -6.19
C LYS A 336 -30.61 6.14 -5.22
N PRO A 337 -31.56 5.26 -5.63
CA PRO A 337 -32.12 4.26 -4.72
C PRO A 337 -31.08 3.27 -4.18
N ILE A 338 -30.10 2.90 -5.01
CA ILE A 338 -29.01 1.99 -4.62
C ILE A 338 -28.11 2.67 -3.58
N ARG A 339 -27.75 3.94 -3.81
CA ARG A 339 -26.97 4.73 -2.87
C ARG A 339 -27.66 4.87 -1.50
N GLU A 340 -28.96 5.16 -1.50
CA GLU A 340 -29.76 5.28 -0.27
C GLU A 340 -29.77 3.95 0.52
N LYS A 341 -30.02 2.83 -0.16
CA LYS A 341 -29.91 1.49 0.45
C LYS A 341 -28.54 1.21 1.01
N THR A 342 -27.47 1.54 0.26
CA THR A 342 -26.09 1.33 0.71
C THR A 342 -25.82 2.14 1.98
N ARG A 343 -26.18 3.42 2.00
CA ARG A 343 -26.01 4.28 3.18
C ARG A 343 -26.81 3.79 4.39
N ALA A 344 -28.07 3.45 4.20
CA ALA A 344 -28.90 2.90 5.28
C ALA A 344 -28.28 1.63 5.88
N ALA A 345 -27.77 0.72 5.02
CA ALA A 345 -27.13 -0.50 5.50
C ALA A 345 -25.78 -0.26 6.21
N ILE A 346 -25.01 0.76 5.80
CA ILE A 346 -23.75 1.12 6.44
C ILE A 346 -24.01 1.67 7.85
N HIS A 347 -25.04 2.48 8.03
CA HIS A 347 -25.33 3.16 9.31
C HIS A 347 -26.33 2.43 10.21
N SER A 348 -26.80 1.26 9.80
CA SER A 348 -27.88 0.55 10.54
C SER A 348 -27.51 0.08 11.95
N LEU A 349 -26.24 -0.04 12.26
CA LEU A 349 -25.72 -0.54 13.55
C LEU A 349 -24.78 0.46 14.23
N ASP A 350 -24.80 1.74 13.84
CA ASP A 350 -23.91 2.76 14.40
C ASP A 350 -24.16 3.02 15.90
N ASP A 351 -25.39 2.85 16.35
CA ASP A 351 -25.81 3.09 17.75
C ASP A 351 -26.23 1.78 18.45
N ASP A 352 -25.80 0.62 17.94
CA ASP A 352 -26.07 -0.68 18.58
C ASP A 352 -25.46 -0.73 20.00
N THR A 353 -26.24 -1.21 20.96
CA THR A 353 -25.86 -1.27 22.39
C THR A 353 -25.63 -2.69 22.89
N SER A 354 -25.60 -3.67 22.01
CA SER A 354 -25.37 -5.08 22.38
C SER A 354 -23.95 -5.30 22.92
N PHE A 355 -23.83 -6.33 23.76
CA PHE A 355 -22.56 -6.80 24.30
C PHE A 355 -22.46 -8.32 24.08
N PRO A 356 -21.36 -8.88 23.57
CA PRO A 356 -20.14 -8.18 23.09
C PRO A 356 -20.41 -7.15 21.99
N MET A 357 -19.60 -6.07 21.97
CA MET A 357 -19.77 -4.96 21.04
C MET A 357 -19.61 -5.41 19.57
N LEU A 358 -20.54 -5.04 18.72
CA LEU A 358 -20.46 -5.34 17.30
C LEU A 358 -19.34 -4.54 16.62
N PRO A 359 -18.59 -5.14 15.67
CA PRO A 359 -17.53 -4.45 14.94
C PRO A 359 -17.98 -3.16 14.24
N GLN A 360 -19.21 -3.11 13.71
CA GLN A 360 -19.79 -1.92 13.06
C GLN A 360 -19.90 -0.74 14.02
N ARG A 361 -20.30 -1.00 15.27
CA ARG A 361 -20.36 0.02 16.32
C ARG A 361 -18.97 0.55 16.64
N VAL A 362 -17.96 -0.32 16.78
CA VAL A 362 -16.57 0.11 17.02
C VAL A 362 -16.07 1.00 15.88
N VAL A 363 -16.38 0.66 14.62
CA VAL A 363 -16.00 1.50 13.47
C VAL A 363 -16.63 2.88 13.53
N SER A 364 -17.92 2.96 13.88
CA SER A 364 -18.64 4.22 14.05
C SER A 364 -18.04 5.06 15.19
N ASP A 365 -17.78 4.47 16.33
CA ASP A 365 -17.21 5.17 17.48
C ASP A 365 -15.80 5.66 17.22
N VAL A 366 -14.94 4.85 16.57
CA VAL A 366 -13.60 5.28 16.14
C VAL A 366 -13.70 6.49 15.18
N ARG A 367 -14.66 6.48 14.24
CA ARG A 367 -14.82 7.63 13.34
C ARG A 367 -15.28 8.89 14.06
N LYS A 368 -16.18 8.76 15.04
CA LYS A 368 -16.73 9.89 15.81
C LYS A 368 -15.68 10.63 16.65
N VAL A 369 -14.67 9.90 17.15
CA VAL A 369 -13.65 10.46 18.07
C VAL A 369 -12.37 10.92 17.36
N LEU A 370 -12.11 10.46 16.14
CA LEU A 370 -10.94 10.89 15.37
C LEU A 370 -11.23 12.18 14.59
N ASP A 371 -10.24 13.06 14.54
CA ASP A 371 -10.25 14.21 13.63
C ASP A 371 -10.29 13.76 12.16
N ASP A 372 -10.64 14.66 11.25
CA ASP A 372 -10.74 14.36 9.82
C ASP A 372 -9.43 13.87 9.20
N ASP A 373 -8.30 14.26 9.75
CA ASP A 373 -6.97 13.86 9.35
C ASP A 373 -6.36 12.75 10.23
N GLY A 374 -7.10 12.28 11.26
CA GLY A 374 -6.72 11.14 12.10
C GLY A 374 -6.46 9.89 11.25
N ILE A 375 -5.45 9.10 11.61
CA ILE A 375 -5.01 7.95 10.83
C ILE A 375 -5.39 6.66 11.53
N VAL A 376 -6.08 5.78 10.83
CA VAL A 376 -6.32 4.40 11.25
C VAL A 376 -5.43 3.48 10.41
N SER A 377 -4.58 2.70 11.06
CA SER A 377 -3.79 1.64 10.45
C SER A 377 -4.43 0.29 10.76
N LEU A 378 -4.83 -0.44 9.72
CA LEU A 378 -5.49 -1.73 9.88
C LEU A 378 -4.52 -2.88 9.70
N ASP A 379 -4.58 -3.82 10.61
CA ASP A 379 -4.06 -5.16 10.41
C ASP A 379 -5.06 -6.03 9.60
N ASN A 380 -4.73 -7.28 9.33
CA ASN A 380 -5.59 -8.21 8.62
C ASN A 380 -6.37 -9.14 9.57
N GLY A 381 -7.68 -9.21 9.35
CA GLY A 381 -8.63 -10.00 10.12
C GLY A 381 -10.07 -9.71 9.68
N MET A 382 -11.05 -10.30 10.36
CA MET A 382 -12.48 -10.07 10.07
C MET A 382 -12.86 -8.59 10.23
N PHE A 383 -12.37 -7.91 11.26
CA PHE A 383 -12.64 -6.50 11.52
C PHE A 383 -12.28 -5.58 10.34
N LYS A 384 -11.28 -5.95 9.52
CA LYS A 384 -10.88 -5.18 8.34
C LYS A 384 -12.04 -4.99 7.35
N LEU A 385 -12.89 -5.99 7.17
CA LEU A 385 -14.05 -5.91 6.27
C LEU A 385 -15.04 -4.83 6.73
N TRP A 386 -15.22 -4.70 8.04
CA TRP A 386 -16.10 -3.70 8.63
C TRP A 386 -15.53 -2.29 8.48
N PHE A 387 -14.25 -2.09 8.74
CA PHE A 387 -13.57 -0.81 8.46
C PHE A 387 -13.58 -0.48 6.97
N ALA A 388 -13.30 -1.43 6.10
CA ALA A 388 -13.35 -1.21 4.66
C ALA A 388 -14.74 -0.76 4.19
N ARG A 389 -15.82 -1.31 4.76
CA ARG A 389 -17.19 -1.03 4.35
C ARG A 389 -17.79 0.19 5.03
N HIS A 390 -17.58 0.37 6.34
CA HIS A 390 -18.31 1.34 7.17
C HIS A 390 -17.51 2.60 7.52
N TYR A 391 -16.15 2.53 7.58
CA TYR A 391 -15.35 3.68 7.98
C TYR A 391 -15.33 4.76 6.88
N HIS A 392 -15.75 5.98 7.19
CA HIS A 392 -15.69 7.12 6.29
C HIS A 392 -14.31 7.81 6.37
N THR A 393 -13.65 7.95 5.21
CA THR A 393 -12.38 8.66 5.08
C THR A 393 -12.63 10.05 4.53
N HIS A 394 -12.16 11.09 5.22
CA HIS A 394 -12.28 12.48 4.78
C HIS A 394 -11.07 12.89 3.94
N GLN A 395 -9.91 12.32 4.22
CA GLN A 395 -8.64 12.65 3.56
C GLN A 395 -7.90 11.39 3.08
N PRO A 396 -6.99 11.53 2.07
CA PRO A 396 -6.13 10.43 1.65
C PRO A 396 -5.20 9.94 2.76
N ASN A 397 -4.90 8.65 2.75
CA ASN A 397 -4.01 8.01 3.73
C ASN A 397 -4.44 8.21 5.19
N THR A 398 -5.75 8.35 5.46
CA THR A 398 -6.32 8.33 6.82
C THR A 398 -6.88 6.96 7.19
N LEU A 399 -6.97 6.04 6.25
CA LEU A 399 -7.21 4.61 6.48
C LEU A 399 -6.15 3.82 5.72
N LEU A 400 -5.17 3.27 6.43
CA LEU A 400 -4.17 2.40 5.84
C LEU A 400 -4.69 0.96 5.87
N LEU A 401 -5.12 0.50 4.72
CA LEU A 401 -5.64 -0.84 4.51
C LEU A 401 -4.83 -1.51 3.40
N ASP A 402 -4.37 -2.73 3.62
CA ASP A 402 -3.80 -3.57 2.58
C ASP A 402 -4.69 -4.77 2.29
N ASN A 403 -4.88 -5.04 1.01
CA ASN A 403 -5.63 -6.20 0.51
C ASN A 403 -4.88 -6.94 -0.61
N ALA A 404 -3.63 -6.56 -0.86
CA ALA A 404 -2.80 -7.18 -1.90
C ALA A 404 -2.16 -8.49 -1.41
N LEU A 405 -1.42 -8.44 -0.30
CA LEU A 405 -0.89 -9.62 0.37
C LEU A 405 -1.78 -10.09 1.52
N ALA A 406 -2.49 -9.16 2.16
CA ALA A 406 -3.37 -9.41 3.31
C ALA A 406 -2.64 -10.11 4.48
N THR A 407 -1.43 -9.66 4.79
CA THR A 407 -0.63 -10.20 5.89
C THR A 407 -1.09 -9.69 7.25
N MET A 408 -1.02 -10.54 8.27
CA MET A 408 -1.17 -10.15 9.68
C MET A 408 0.16 -9.57 10.21
N GLY A 409 0.09 -8.78 11.29
CA GLY A 409 1.23 -8.21 11.98
C GLY A 409 1.74 -6.88 11.41
N ALA A 410 1.12 -6.36 10.35
CA ALA A 410 1.52 -5.09 9.73
C ALA A 410 0.91 -3.86 10.41
N GLY A 411 -0.23 -4.01 11.10
CA GLY A 411 -1.03 -2.89 11.61
C GLY A 411 -0.31 -2.01 12.61
N LEU A 412 0.34 -2.59 13.63
CA LEU A 412 1.10 -1.86 14.64
C LEU A 412 2.35 -1.16 14.06
N PRO A 413 3.26 -1.83 13.31
CA PRO A 413 4.41 -1.17 12.71
C PRO A 413 4.02 -0.03 11.74
N ALA A 414 2.94 -0.19 10.98
CA ALA A 414 2.43 0.86 10.11
C ALA A 414 1.91 2.07 10.90
N ALA A 415 1.17 1.86 12.00
CA ALA A 415 0.74 2.93 12.89
C ALA A 415 1.93 3.65 13.53
N MET A 416 2.96 2.91 13.95
CA MET A 416 4.20 3.49 14.48
C MET A 416 4.87 4.43 13.47
N THR A 417 4.92 4.04 12.19
CA THR A 417 5.44 4.91 11.12
C THR A 417 4.59 6.17 10.96
N CYS A 418 3.26 6.04 11.02
CA CYS A 418 2.37 7.20 10.96
C CYS A 418 2.63 8.17 12.11
N ALA A 419 2.73 7.67 13.35
CA ALA A 419 3.00 8.49 14.53
C ALA A 419 4.41 9.13 14.49
N LEU A 420 5.41 8.44 13.92
CA LEU A 420 6.75 8.98 13.73
C LEU A 420 6.75 10.15 12.73
N MET A 421 6.00 10.01 11.64
CA MET A 421 5.97 11.00 10.54
C MET A 421 5.02 12.16 10.79
N TYR A 422 3.95 11.92 11.53
CA TYR A 422 2.90 12.90 11.82
C TYR A 422 2.62 12.98 13.33
N PRO A 423 3.57 13.52 14.14
CA PRO A 423 3.49 13.51 15.60
C PRO A 423 2.29 14.29 16.17
N ASP A 424 1.76 15.23 15.39
CA ASP A 424 0.63 16.08 15.79
C ASP A 424 -0.75 15.48 15.41
N ARG A 425 -0.78 14.33 14.71
CA ARG A 425 -2.02 13.68 14.28
C ARG A 425 -2.38 12.54 15.22
N GLN A 426 -3.68 12.31 15.38
CA GLN A 426 -4.18 11.13 16.09
C GLN A 426 -3.90 9.88 15.25
N VAL A 427 -3.30 8.86 15.85
CA VAL A 427 -2.98 7.59 15.17
C VAL A 427 -3.55 6.43 15.97
N VAL A 428 -4.29 5.56 15.28
CA VAL A 428 -4.88 4.36 15.86
C VAL A 428 -4.43 3.13 15.05
N ALA A 429 -3.80 2.17 15.72
CA ALA A 429 -3.61 0.83 15.19
C ALA A 429 -4.85 -0.01 15.52
N VAL A 430 -5.43 -0.67 14.54
CA VAL A 430 -6.53 -1.63 14.74
C VAL A 430 -6.07 -3.00 14.34
N CYS A 431 -5.96 -3.91 15.29
CA CYS A 431 -5.42 -5.25 15.13
C CYS A 431 -6.42 -6.30 15.64
N GLY A 432 -6.39 -7.51 15.08
CA GLY A 432 -6.92 -8.68 15.76
C GLY A 432 -5.90 -9.19 16.78
N ASP A 433 -6.35 -9.95 17.76
CA ASP A 433 -5.48 -10.53 18.78
C ASP A 433 -4.36 -11.39 18.17
N GLY A 434 -4.67 -12.26 17.20
CA GLY A 434 -3.68 -13.08 16.51
C GLY A 434 -2.66 -12.28 15.70
N GLY A 435 -3.10 -11.21 15.03
CA GLY A 435 -2.20 -10.34 14.27
C GLY A 435 -1.35 -9.44 15.15
N PHE A 436 -1.92 -8.91 16.23
CA PHE A 436 -1.21 -8.08 17.21
C PHE A 436 -0.02 -8.84 17.83
N MET A 437 -0.23 -10.10 18.23
CA MET A 437 0.82 -10.91 18.84
C MET A 437 2.01 -11.23 17.93
N MET A 438 1.87 -11.07 16.61
CA MET A 438 2.98 -11.29 15.67
C MET A 438 4.07 -10.22 15.74
N ASN A 439 3.74 -8.99 16.14
CA ASN A 439 4.68 -7.86 16.25
C ASN A 439 4.46 -7.04 17.54
N SER A 440 3.87 -7.61 18.58
CA SER A 440 3.59 -6.94 19.85
C SER A 440 4.87 -6.45 20.57
N GLN A 441 6.04 -7.09 20.34
CA GLN A 441 7.33 -6.66 20.86
C GLN A 441 7.71 -5.23 20.43
N GLU A 442 7.12 -4.73 19.34
CA GLU A 442 7.37 -3.36 18.88
C GLU A 442 6.72 -2.28 19.78
N LEU A 443 5.91 -2.66 20.74
CA LEU A 443 5.47 -1.73 21.80
C LEU A 443 6.68 -1.13 22.55
N GLU A 444 7.74 -1.91 22.75
CA GLU A 444 9.02 -1.35 23.28
C GLU A 444 9.55 -0.26 22.36
N THR A 445 9.61 -0.51 21.07
CA THR A 445 10.06 0.47 20.08
C THR A 445 9.19 1.74 20.11
N ALA A 446 7.86 1.58 20.19
CA ALA A 446 6.94 2.72 20.28
C ALA A 446 7.16 3.56 21.55
N VAL A 447 7.35 2.90 22.70
CA VAL A 447 7.64 3.58 23.99
C VAL A 447 8.98 4.29 23.94
N ARG A 448 10.05 3.61 23.46
CA ARG A 448 11.39 4.18 23.35
C ARG A 448 11.42 5.41 22.43
N LEU A 449 10.67 5.39 21.36
CA LEU A 449 10.53 6.52 20.42
C LEU A 449 9.49 7.56 20.87
N LYS A 450 8.80 7.33 22.00
CA LYS A 450 7.74 8.20 22.53
C LYS A 450 6.64 8.50 21.51
N LEU A 451 6.24 7.48 20.76
CA LEU A 451 5.21 7.61 19.73
C LEU A 451 3.82 7.77 20.37
N ASN A 452 3.07 8.76 19.91
CA ASN A 452 1.70 8.97 20.33
C ASN A 452 0.75 8.16 19.44
N LEU A 453 0.36 6.96 19.87
CA LEU A 453 -0.59 6.11 19.17
C LEU A 453 -1.46 5.31 20.15
N ILE A 454 -2.64 4.91 19.70
CA ILE A 454 -3.55 4.03 20.41
C ILE A 454 -3.63 2.71 19.65
N THR A 455 -3.63 1.58 20.37
CA THR A 455 -3.87 0.27 19.78
C THR A 455 -5.20 -0.28 20.24
N ILE A 456 -6.10 -0.58 19.31
CA ILE A 456 -7.37 -1.26 19.54
C ILE A 456 -7.21 -2.71 19.10
N ILE A 457 -7.48 -3.66 20.00
CA ILE A 457 -7.36 -5.09 19.72
C ILE A 457 -8.77 -5.70 19.72
N PHE A 458 -9.16 -6.25 18.56
CA PHE A 458 -10.32 -7.11 18.44
C PHE A 458 -9.93 -8.50 18.94
N ASN A 459 -10.38 -8.83 20.17
CA ASN A 459 -10.07 -10.10 20.81
C ASN A 459 -11.26 -11.06 20.66
N ASP A 460 -11.15 -11.98 19.71
CA ASP A 460 -12.09 -13.09 19.49
C ASP A 460 -11.47 -14.47 19.81
N SER A 461 -10.28 -14.48 20.42
CA SER A 461 -9.54 -15.67 20.85
C SER A 461 -9.36 -16.70 19.73
N GLY A 462 -9.14 -16.22 18.50
CA GLY A 462 -8.97 -17.14 17.37
C GLY A 462 -8.80 -16.45 16.02
N TYR A 463 -8.64 -17.27 14.98
CA TYR A 463 -8.54 -16.79 13.61
C TYR A 463 -9.92 -16.68 12.92
N GLY A 464 -10.68 -15.65 13.28
CA GLY A 464 -12.08 -15.47 12.90
C GLY A 464 -12.35 -15.53 11.38
N MET A 465 -11.44 -15.04 10.52
CA MET A 465 -11.58 -15.14 9.07
C MET A 465 -11.56 -16.59 8.58
N ILE A 466 -10.75 -17.43 9.20
CA ILE A 466 -10.67 -18.86 8.84
C ILE A 466 -11.89 -19.59 9.36
N LYS A 467 -12.34 -19.32 10.61
CA LYS A 467 -13.61 -19.87 11.15
C LYS A 467 -14.77 -19.55 10.23
N TRP A 468 -14.89 -18.31 9.78
CA TRP A 468 -15.93 -17.90 8.83
C TRP A 468 -15.86 -18.68 7.52
N LYS A 469 -14.66 -18.97 7.02
CA LYS A 469 -14.46 -19.79 5.81
C LYS A 469 -14.83 -21.25 6.04
N GLN A 470 -14.43 -21.83 7.16
CA GLN A 470 -14.82 -23.20 7.53
C GLN A 470 -16.34 -23.33 7.63
N ALA A 471 -16.99 -22.44 8.35
CA ALA A 471 -18.46 -22.42 8.47
C ALA A 471 -19.16 -22.27 7.10
N GLY A 472 -18.62 -21.42 6.21
CA GLY A 472 -19.15 -21.26 4.84
C GLY A 472 -18.94 -22.46 3.91
N GLN A 473 -18.11 -23.41 4.31
CA GLN A 473 -17.86 -24.69 3.62
C GLN A 473 -18.42 -25.90 4.40
N GLU A 474 -19.18 -25.65 5.47
CA GLU A 474 -19.75 -26.68 6.36
C GLU A 474 -18.67 -27.59 6.99
N LEU A 475 -17.45 -27.02 7.21
CA LEU A 475 -16.35 -27.69 7.89
C LEU A 475 -16.38 -27.38 9.38
N PRO A 476 -16.01 -28.36 10.25
CA PRO A 476 -15.92 -28.12 11.70
C PRO A 476 -14.77 -27.17 12.03
N ASP A 477 -14.91 -26.41 13.13
CA ASP A 477 -13.82 -25.62 13.68
C ASP A 477 -12.67 -26.54 14.14
N PHE A 478 -11.45 -26.23 13.68
CA PHE A 478 -10.27 -26.99 14.05
C PHE A 478 -9.01 -26.14 13.99
N ALA A 479 -8.18 -26.21 15.04
CA ALA A 479 -6.86 -25.57 15.15
C ALA A 479 -6.86 -24.03 14.99
N LEU A 480 -7.90 -23.33 15.46
CA LEU A 480 -8.09 -21.90 15.26
C LEU A 480 -8.19 -21.09 16.58
N ASP A 481 -8.45 -21.79 17.69
CA ASP A 481 -8.64 -21.16 19.00
C ASP A 481 -7.34 -21.07 19.78
N PHE A 482 -7.20 -20.00 20.54
CA PHE A 482 -6.12 -19.81 21.51
C PHE A 482 -6.61 -19.03 22.73
N ASN A 483 -5.88 -19.14 23.82
CA ASN A 483 -6.12 -18.37 25.04
C ASN A 483 -5.13 -17.20 25.09
N ASN A 484 -5.65 -16.00 25.01
CA ASN A 484 -4.82 -14.82 25.15
C ASN A 484 -4.46 -14.58 26.61
N PRO A 485 -3.23 -14.09 26.91
CA PRO A 485 -2.91 -13.61 28.25
C PRO A 485 -3.71 -12.35 28.59
N ASP A 486 -3.89 -12.11 29.90
CA ASP A 486 -4.47 -10.86 30.40
C ASP A 486 -3.54 -9.66 30.20
#